data_d1328642db18e52adaec2a834460a501
#
_entry.id   d1328642db18e52adaec2a834460a501
#
_cell.length_a   1.000
_cell.length_b   1.000
_cell.length_c   1.000
_cell.angle_alpha   90.00
_cell.angle_beta   90.00
_cell.angle_gamma   90.00
#
_symmetry.space_group_name_H-M   'P 1'
#
loop_
_entity.id
_entity.type
_entity.pdbx_description
1 polymer ?
#
loop_
_entity_poly.entity_id
_entity_poly.type
_entity_poly.pdbx_seq_one_letter_code
_entity_poly.pdbx_strand_id
1 'polypeptide(L)'
;MKHKIFSILAVLFLFISLQANAQKGWINLFNGKDLKDWKVKISKHDLNDNYANTFRVENGLMKVSYDGYQNFDQQYGHIFYKKPFSAYLLKVTYRFVGEQAKGGEGWALRNSGTMLHCQAPETMLKDQDFPISIEGQILGGDGEHERHTSNVCTPGTNIFFDGKLFTQHCLDSKSKTYAGDQWVTAEFLVLGDSVIKHIIEGEVVLEYTKPQIGGGNVSNYDPKIKVDGKPLKSGYISLQSESHPIEFKSVKLFDLEAYMKDKTKLDKVLLKILKE
;
A
#
# COMPACT_ATOMS: atom_id res chain seq x y z
N MET A 1 -75.98 11.84 -9.84
CA MET A 1 -75.02 11.23 -8.92
C MET A 1 -73.82 10.80 -9.74
N LYS A 2 -72.67 11.52 -9.65
CA LYS A 2 -71.45 11.21 -10.42
C LYS A 2 -70.41 10.67 -9.41
N HIS A 3 -70.04 9.42 -9.54
CA HIS A 3 -68.97 8.79 -8.75
C HIS A 3 -67.60 9.18 -9.34
N LYS A 4 -66.78 9.87 -8.55
CA LYS A 4 -65.37 10.13 -8.86
C LYS A 4 -64.54 8.93 -8.37
N ILE A 5 -63.92 8.22 -9.30
CA ILE A 5 -62.96 7.16 -9.02
C ILE A 5 -61.60 7.85 -8.84
N PHE A 6 -61.04 7.78 -7.63
CA PHE A 6 -59.66 8.19 -7.33
C PHE A 6 -58.72 7.02 -7.64
N SER A 7 -57.93 7.17 -8.71
CA SER A 7 -56.84 6.24 -9.01
C SER A 7 -55.64 6.61 -8.17
N ILE A 8 -55.26 5.75 -7.19
CA ILE A 8 -54.05 5.86 -6.44
C ILE A 8 -52.92 5.21 -7.26
N LEU A 9 -52.01 6.03 -7.78
CA LEU A 9 -50.78 5.59 -8.44
C LEU A 9 -49.75 5.24 -7.33
N ALA A 10 -49.58 3.95 -7.08
CA ALA A 10 -48.49 3.48 -6.19
C ALA A 10 -47.16 3.50 -6.98
N VAL A 11 -46.31 4.47 -6.69
CA VAL A 11 -44.94 4.53 -7.17
C VAL A 11 -44.11 3.54 -6.38
N LEU A 12 -43.82 2.39 -6.96
CA LEU A 12 -42.90 1.40 -6.41
C LEU A 12 -41.46 1.90 -6.62
N PHE A 13 -40.86 2.47 -5.61
CA PHE A 13 -39.40 2.71 -5.58
C PHE A 13 -38.69 1.36 -5.45
N LEU A 14 -38.20 0.84 -6.56
CA LEU A 14 -37.23 -0.28 -6.55
C LEU A 14 -35.92 0.25 -5.98
N PHE A 15 -35.68 0.01 -4.69
CA PHE A 15 -34.34 0.06 -4.12
C PHE A 15 -33.52 -1.08 -4.70
N ILE A 16 -32.77 -0.82 -5.76
CA ILE A 16 -31.69 -1.70 -6.20
C ILE A 16 -30.60 -1.56 -5.14
N SER A 17 -30.62 -2.41 -4.13
CA SER A 17 -29.49 -2.61 -3.26
C SER A 17 -28.37 -3.24 -4.10
N LEU A 18 -27.39 -2.43 -4.51
CA LEU A 18 -26.09 -2.92 -4.95
C LEU A 18 -25.46 -3.66 -3.75
N GLN A 19 -25.77 -4.95 -3.63
CA GLN A 19 -24.99 -5.83 -2.81
C GLN A 19 -23.61 -5.92 -3.48
N ALA A 20 -22.65 -5.18 -2.94
CA ALA A 20 -21.24 -5.44 -3.20
C ALA A 20 -21.02 -6.90 -2.79
N ASN A 21 -20.99 -7.82 -3.74
CA ASN A 21 -20.58 -9.19 -3.51
C ASN A 21 -19.16 -9.14 -2.97
N ALA A 22 -19.01 -9.23 -1.64
CA ALA A 22 -17.72 -9.45 -1.03
C ALA A 22 -17.16 -10.73 -1.65
N GLN A 23 -16.18 -10.60 -2.50
CA GLN A 23 -15.53 -11.70 -3.21
C GLN A 23 -15.01 -12.65 -2.14
N LYS A 24 -15.52 -13.88 -2.09
CA LYS A 24 -15.33 -14.83 -0.98
C LYS A 24 -13.84 -15.04 -0.70
N GLY A 25 -13.38 -14.60 0.47
CA GLY A 25 -11.99 -14.74 0.94
C GLY A 25 -11.17 -13.44 0.87
N TRP A 26 -11.63 -12.40 0.15
CA TRP A 26 -10.99 -11.10 0.14
C TRP A 26 -11.39 -10.24 1.34
N ILE A 27 -10.42 -9.57 1.93
CA ILE A 27 -10.59 -8.60 3.01
C ILE A 27 -10.37 -7.21 2.42
N ASN A 28 -11.38 -6.34 2.51
CA ASN A 28 -11.20 -4.93 2.17
C ASN A 28 -10.49 -4.25 3.34
N LEU A 29 -9.20 -3.94 3.19
CA LEU A 29 -8.44 -3.20 4.20
C LEU A 29 -8.91 -1.75 4.27
N PHE A 30 -9.26 -1.15 3.14
CA PHE A 30 -9.91 0.16 3.07
C PHE A 30 -11.41 -0.01 2.80
N ASN A 31 -12.25 0.57 3.66
CA ASN A 31 -13.69 0.43 3.63
C ASN A 31 -14.42 1.50 2.78
N GLY A 32 -13.67 2.47 2.20
CA GLY A 32 -14.20 3.58 1.41
C GLY A 32 -14.94 4.67 2.22
N LYS A 33 -14.92 4.61 3.55
CA LYS A 33 -15.71 5.51 4.42
C LYS A 33 -14.88 6.27 5.44
N ASP A 34 -13.96 5.59 6.12
CA ASP A 34 -13.16 6.13 7.21
C ASP A 34 -11.81 5.42 7.36
N LEU A 35 -10.96 5.96 8.24
CA LEU A 35 -9.63 5.44 8.56
C LEU A 35 -9.58 4.70 9.91
N LYS A 36 -10.72 4.28 10.49
CA LYS A 36 -10.79 3.68 11.84
C LYS A 36 -9.95 2.42 12.01
N ASP A 37 -9.68 1.70 10.92
CA ASP A 37 -8.87 0.47 10.92
C ASP A 37 -7.40 0.73 10.61
N TRP A 38 -6.99 2.02 10.61
CA TRP A 38 -5.66 2.46 10.26
C TRP A 38 -5.04 3.33 11.35
N LYS A 39 -3.70 3.29 11.47
CA LYS A 39 -2.90 4.12 12.36
C LYS A 39 -1.95 4.97 11.54
N VAL A 40 -1.90 6.26 11.82
CA VAL A 40 -1.03 7.21 11.13
C VAL A 40 0.26 7.41 11.93
N LYS A 41 1.40 7.38 11.24
CA LYS A 41 2.69 7.80 11.78
C LYS A 41 3.38 8.69 10.76
N ILE A 42 3.59 9.92 11.13
CA ILE A 42 4.33 10.92 10.34
C ILE A 42 5.61 11.27 11.11
N SER A 43 6.74 11.37 10.42
CA SER A 43 8.01 11.79 11.03
C SER A 43 7.85 13.14 11.73
N LYS A 44 8.45 13.31 12.89
CA LYS A 44 8.35 14.47 13.80
C LYS A 44 7.03 14.55 14.59
N HIS A 45 6.08 13.64 14.35
CA HIS A 45 4.78 13.61 15.01
C HIS A 45 4.58 12.33 15.81
N ASP A 46 3.74 12.39 16.81
CA ASP A 46 3.40 11.23 17.63
C ASP A 46 2.50 10.25 16.85
N LEU A 47 2.46 8.99 17.27
CA LEU A 47 1.57 8.00 16.65
C LEU A 47 0.11 8.46 16.72
N ASN A 48 -0.59 8.37 15.59
CA ASN A 48 -1.96 8.85 15.37
C ASN A 48 -2.14 10.38 15.35
N ASP A 49 -1.05 11.15 15.39
CA ASP A 49 -1.11 12.56 14.99
C ASP A 49 -1.09 12.62 13.46
N ASN A 50 -2.28 12.77 12.88
CA ASN A 50 -2.46 12.94 11.44
C ASN A 50 -2.23 14.40 11.05
N TYR A 51 -0.99 14.87 11.20
CA TYR A 51 -0.58 16.26 10.98
C TYR A 51 -1.19 16.83 9.68
N ALA A 52 -1.73 18.04 9.79
CA ALA A 52 -2.34 18.77 8.68
C ALA A 52 -3.40 17.96 7.90
N ASN A 53 -4.00 16.92 8.52
CA ASN A 53 -4.97 16.05 7.88
C ASN A 53 -4.42 15.38 6.61
N THR A 54 -3.13 14.95 6.66
CA THR A 54 -2.42 14.33 5.53
C THR A 54 -3.17 13.15 4.93
N PHE A 55 -3.61 12.21 5.78
CA PHE A 55 -4.43 11.07 5.35
C PHE A 55 -5.89 11.35 5.66
N ARG A 56 -6.74 11.28 4.64
CA ARG A 56 -8.17 11.52 4.80
C ARG A 56 -9.00 10.70 3.83
N VAL A 57 -10.30 10.61 4.07
CA VAL A 57 -11.24 9.97 3.15
C VAL A 57 -12.16 11.03 2.56
N GLU A 58 -12.16 11.13 1.24
CA GLU A 58 -13.05 12.02 0.50
C GLU A 58 -13.59 11.29 -0.73
N ASN A 59 -14.90 11.37 -0.96
CA ASN A 59 -15.57 10.78 -2.11
C ASN A 59 -15.28 9.26 -2.28
N GLY A 60 -15.14 8.53 -1.17
CA GLY A 60 -14.84 7.10 -1.19
C GLY A 60 -13.39 6.73 -1.48
N LEU A 61 -12.49 7.71 -1.55
CA LEU A 61 -11.06 7.53 -1.78
C LEU A 61 -10.27 7.83 -0.51
N MET A 62 -9.26 7.01 -0.20
CA MET A 62 -8.24 7.39 0.76
C MET A 62 -7.23 8.29 0.03
N LYS A 63 -7.04 9.48 0.56
CA LYS A 63 -6.18 10.51 -0.04
C LYS A 63 -5.00 10.81 0.85
N VAL A 64 -3.87 11.03 0.21
CA VAL A 64 -2.73 11.75 0.77
C VAL A 64 -2.76 13.16 0.20
N SER A 65 -2.80 14.17 1.07
CA SER A 65 -2.86 15.56 0.68
C SER A 65 -1.93 16.41 1.53
N TYR A 66 -1.43 17.47 0.91
CA TYR A 66 -0.52 18.43 1.53
C TYR A 66 -1.09 19.84 1.57
N ASP A 67 -2.42 20.00 1.46
CA ASP A 67 -3.10 21.31 1.44
C ASP A 67 -2.82 22.12 2.70
N GLY A 68 -2.60 21.46 3.84
CA GLY A 68 -2.29 22.11 5.12
C GLY A 68 -0.78 22.33 5.37
N TYR A 69 0.09 21.98 4.41
CA TYR A 69 1.53 22.14 4.55
C TYR A 69 2.00 23.47 4.01
N GLN A 70 2.79 24.22 4.76
CA GLN A 70 3.51 25.38 4.25
C GLN A 70 4.77 24.95 3.47
N ASN A 71 5.42 23.89 3.95
CA ASN A 71 6.59 23.24 3.39
C ASN A 71 6.59 21.78 3.84
N PHE A 72 7.08 20.86 3.01
CA PHE A 72 7.06 19.43 3.33
C PHE A 72 7.98 19.07 4.50
N ASP A 73 9.15 19.68 4.58
CA ASP A 73 10.12 19.54 5.67
C ASP A 73 10.44 18.08 6.05
N GLN A 74 10.51 17.19 5.08
CA GLN A 74 10.80 15.76 5.28
C GLN A 74 9.81 15.09 6.25
N GLN A 75 8.57 15.53 6.28
CA GLN A 75 7.50 14.95 7.09
C GLN A 75 6.93 13.71 6.38
N TYR A 76 7.80 12.71 6.14
CA TYR A 76 7.41 11.43 5.56
C TYR A 76 6.39 10.74 6.46
N GLY A 77 5.34 10.23 5.86
CA GLY A 77 4.24 9.64 6.62
C GLY A 77 3.84 8.26 6.11
N HIS A 78 3.27 7.48 7.01
CA HIS A 78 2.79 6.13 6.73
C HIS A 78 1.47 5.90 7.44
N ILE A 79 0.53 5.27 6.75
CA ILE A 79 -0.73 4.85 7.34
C ILE A 79 -0.78 3.31 7.37
N PHE A 80 -0.80 2.75 8.59
CA PHE A 80 -0.66 1.31 8.86
C PHE A 80 -2.02 0.66 9.06
N TYR A 81 -2.25 -0.46 8.39
CA TYR A 81 -3.42 -1.28 8.72
C TYR A 81 -3.28 -1.89 10.12
N LYS A 82 -4.40 -2.04 10.82
CA LYS A 82 -4.48 -2.36 12.26
C LYS A 82 -3.82 -3.66 12.73
N LYS A 83 -3.53 -4.60 11.83
CA LYS A 83 -2.93 -5.91 12.18
C LYS A 83 -1.86 -6.37 11.19
N PRO A 84 -0.87 -7.16 11.63
CA PRO A 84 0.12 -7.76 10.74
C PRO A 84 -0.45 -8.94 9.94
N PHE A 85 0.30 -9.32 8.88
CA PHE A 85 0.06 -10.51 8.07
C PHE A 85 1.39 -11.19 7.74
N SER A 86 1.35 -12.50 7.45
CA SER A 86 2.51 -13.32 7.10
C SER A 86 2.53 -13.73 5.62
N ALA A 87 1.41 -14.22 5.10
CA ALA A 87 1.29 -14.64 3.71
C ALA A 87 -0.03 -14.13 3.11
N TYR A 88 0.04 -13.47 1.94
CA TYR A 88 -1.12 -12.83 1.34
C TYR A 88 -0.91 -12.46 -0.13
N LEU A 89 -2.01 -12.22 -0.84
CA LEU A 89 -2.03 -11.42 -2.06
C LEU A 89 -2.69 -10.08 -1.73
N LEU A 90 -1.93 -9.00 -1.83
CA LEU A 90 -2.39 -7.62 -1.62
C LEU A 90 -2.60 -6.95 -2.98
N LYS A 91 -3.73 -6.25 -3.15
CA LYS A 91 -4.01 -5.42 -4.34
C LYS A 91 -4.26 -3.99 -3.90
N VAL A 92 -3.52 -3.05 -4.47
CA VAL A 92 -3.60 -1.61 -4.20
C VAL A 92 -3.87 -0.88 -5.50
N THR A 93 -5.04 -0.23 -5.61
CA THR A 93 -5.40 0.60 -6.76
C THR A 93 -5.22 2.06 -6.40
N TYR A 94 -4.35 2.76 -7.11
CA TYR A 94 -3.91 4.12 -6.81
C TYR A 94 -3.82 4.99 -8.06
N ARG A 95 -3.72 6.31 -7.87
CA ARG A 95 -3.28 7.28 -8.87
C ARG A 95 -2.61 8.48 -8.23
N PHE A 96 -1.64 9.06 -8.88
CA PHE A 96 -1.08 10.35 -8.50
C PHE A 96 -1.97 11.47 -9.02
N VAL A 97 -2.09 12.56 -8.24
CA VAL A 97 -2.91 13.73 -8.58
C VAL A 97 -2.22 15.01 -8.13
N GLY A 98 -2.56 16.12 -8.77
CA GLY A 98 -2.09 17.45 -8.35
C GLY A 98 -0.58 17.65 -8.49
N GLU A 99 -0.06 18.59 -7.71
CA GLU A 99 1.33 19.02 -7.71
C GLU A 99 2.04 18.55 -6.43
N GLN A 100 3.35 18.35 -6.53
CA GLN A 100 4.18 18.03 -5.38
C GLN A 100 4.18 19.17 -4.35
N ALA A 101 4.14 18.83 -3.08
CA ALA A 101 4.23 19.80 -1.99
C ALA A 101 5.54 20.61 -2.08
N LYS A 102 5.47 21.89 -1.75
CA LYS A 102 6.65 22.75 -1.69
C LYS A 102 7.70 22.16 -0.74
N GLY A 103 8.94 22.11 -1.17
CA GLY A 103 10.05 21.53 -0.41
C GLY A 103 10.09 20.01 -0.41
N GLY A 104 9.28 19.36 -1.26
CA GLY A 104 9.43 17.94 -1.56
C GLY A 104 10.70 17.68 -2.36
N GLU A 105 11.38 16.58 -2.05
CA GLU A 105 12.61 16.19 -2.74
C GLU A 105 12.32 15.82 -4.21
N GLY A 106 13.24 16.12 -5.13
CA GLY A 106 13.02 15.85 -6.55
C GLY A 106 12.76 14.37 -6.87
N TRP A 107 13.43 13.47 -6.17
CA TRP A 107 13.21 12.02 -6.31
C TRP A 107 11.83 11.57 -5.81
N ALA A 108 11.17 12.35 -4.94
CA ALA A 108 9.84 12.07 -4.39
C ALA A 108 8.68 12.59 -5.28
N LEU A 109 9.00 13.15 -6.46
CA LEU A 109 7.97 13.51 -7.44
C LEU A 109 7.22 12.26 -7.90
N ARG A 110 5.89 12.23 -7.75
CA ARG A 110 5.03 11.07 -8.07
C ARG A 110 5.61 9.76 -7.53
N ASN A 111 5.99 9.80 -6.25
CA ASN A 111 6.54 8.68 -5.50
C ASN A 111 5.70 8.40 -4.25
N SER A 112 5.49 7.14 -3.98
CA SER A 112 4.80 6.60 -2.80
C SER A 112 5.19 5.13 -2.66
N GLY A 113 4.79 4.48 -1.57
CA GLY A 113 5.09 3.08 -1.32
C GLY A 113 3.94 2.30 -0.72
N THR A 114 3.91 1.02 -1.05
CA THR A 114 3.16 -0.01 -0.32
C THR A 114 4.18 -0.79 0.50
N MET A 115 4.21 -0.52 1.81
CA MET A 115 5.20 -1.14 2.68
C MET A 115 4.70 -2.51 3.14
N LEU A 116 5.55 -3.53 2.98
CA LEU A 116 5.29 -4.94 3.29
C LEU A 116 6.16 -5.35 4.48
N HIS A 117 5.66 -6.24 5.33
CA HIS A 117 6.38 -6.72 6.50
C HIS A 117 6.96 -5.60 7.39
N CYS A 118 6.23 -4.47 7.49
CA CYS A 118 6.67 -3.34 8.31
C CYS A 118 6.82 -3.71 9.77
N GLN A 119 7.76 -3.03 10.45
CA GLN A 119 7.74 -2.94 11.90
C GLN A 119 6.38 -2.45 12.41
N ALA A 120 6.05 -2.78 13.66
CA ALA A 120 4.84 -2.25 14.29
C ALA A 120 4.91 -0.71 14.41
N PRO A 121 3.85 0.04 14.07
CA PRO A 121 3.88 1.50 14.13
C PRO A 121 4.18 2.04 15.54
N GLU A 122 3.83 1.29 16.59
CA GLU A 122 4.13 1.62 17.99
C GLU A 122 5.62 1.58 18.31
N THR A 123 6.44 0.92 17.48
CA THR A 123 7.89 0.83 17.67
C THR A 123 8.66 1.89 16.89
N MET A 124 7.97 2.69 16.07
CA MET A 124 8.59 3.83 15.39
C MET A 124 8.82 4.97 16.38
N LEU A 125 10.04 5.47 16.43
CA LEU A 125 10.35 6.66 17.21
C LEU A 125 9.72 7.91 16.56
N LYS A 126 9.62 9.00 17.32
CA LYS A 126 8.97 10.23 16.89
C LYS A 126 9.53 10.76 15.58
N ASP A 127 10.84 10.83 15.47
CA ASP A 127 11.56 11.42 14.33
C ASP A 127 12.01 10.37 13.31
N GLN A 128 11.59 9.11 13.45
CA GLN A 128 11.89 8.08 12.45
C GLN A 128 11.23 8.42 11.13
N ASP A 129 11.99 8.37 10.03
CA ASP A 129 11.55 8.73 8.69
C ASP A 129 10.70 7.61 8.04
N PHE A 130 11.27 6.44 7.85
CA PHE A 130 10.63 5.29 7.21
C PHE A 130 10.51 4.11 8.18
N PRO A 131 9.47 3.27 8.08
CA PRO A 131 9.43 2.02 8.82
C PRO A 131 10.47 1.04 8.28
N ILE A 132 11.11 0.26 9.15
CA ILE A 132 11.87 -0.91 8.71
C ILE A 132 10.89 -1.85 8.00
N SER A 133 11.06 -2.04 6.68
CA SER A 133 10.09 -2.73 5.83
C SER A 133 10.68 -3.10 4.47
N ILE A 134 9.93 -3.87 3.71
CA ILE A 134 10.12 -4.01 2.27
C ILE A 134 9.11 -3.08 1.60
N GLU A 135 9.57 -2.19 0.76
CA GLU A 135 8.71 -1.25 0.04
C GLU A 135 8.45 -1.74 -1.38
N GLY A 136 7.19 -1.95 -1.72
CA GLY A 136 6.74 -1.95 -3.11
C GLY A 136 6.58 -0.50 -3.57
N GLN A 137 7.67 0.07 -4.12
CA GLN A 137 7.69 1.47 -4.52
C GLN A 137 6.74 1.73 -5.69
N ILE A 138 5.91 2.71 -5.54
CA ILE A 138 4.93 3.14 -6.53
C ILE A 138 5.43 4.45 -7.15
N LEU A 139 5.70 4.44 -8.45
CA LEU A 139 6.12 5.62 -9.22
C LEU A 139 5.09 5.98 -10.29
N GLY A 140 4.92 7.28 -10.52
CA GLY A 140 4.25 7.83 -11.70
C GLY A 140 5.26 8.50 -12.64
N GLY A 141 4.96 8.53 -13.94
CA GLY A 141 5.79 9.19 -14.95
C GLY A 141 5.89 10.69 -14.71
N ASP A 142 7.07 11.25 -14.94
CA ASP A 142 7.37 12.68 -14.89
C ASP A 142 7.23 13.37 -16.27
N GLY A 143 7.02 12.58 -17.32
CA GLY A 143 6.89 13.04 -18.69
C GLY A 143 8.22 13.11 -19.47
N GLU A 144 9.35 12.87 -18.81
CA GLU A 144 10.69 13.02 -19.39
C GLU A 144 11.47 11.70 -19.37
N HIS A 145 11.35 10.92 -18.30
CA HIS A 145 12.16 9.73 -18.06
C HIS A 145 11.31 8.46 -17.98
N GLU A 146 11.95 7.33 -18.24
CA GLU A 146 11.37 6.04 -17.91
C GLU A 146 11.40 5.85 -16.39
N ARG A 147 10.23 5.62 -15.80
CA ARG A 147 10.05 5.41 -14.36
C ARG A 147 9.17 4.18 -14.14
N HIS A 148 9.83 3.05 -13.92
CA HIS A 148 9.15 1.81 -13.63
C HIS A 148 8.39 1.91 -12.31
N THR A 149 7.16 1.41 -12.25
CA THR A 149 6.43 1.31 -10.98
C THR A 149 6.57 -0.09 -10.37
N SER A 150 6.17 -0.26 -9.11
CA SER A 150 6.30 -1.53 -8.40
C SER A 150 7.73 -2.04 -8.31
N ASN A 151 8.69 -1.14 -8.15
CA ASN A 151 10.07 -1.44 -7.79
C ASN A 151 10.12 -2.01 -6.36
N VAL A 152 11.25 -2.55 -5.93
CA VAL A 152 11.49 -2.82 -4.52
C VAL A 152 12.51 -1.83 -3.97
N CYS A 153 12.17 -1.17 -2.83
CA CYS A 153 13.14 -0.47 -2.00
C CYS A 153 13.18 -1.10 -0.59
N THR A 154 14.30 -0.95 0.08
CA THR A 154 14.60 -1.73 1.29
C THR A 154 15.02 -0.83 2.47
N PRO A 155 14.10 0.05 2.98
CA PRO A 155 14.42 0.85 4.16
C PRO A 155 14.66 -0.05 5.38
N GLY A 156 15.91 -0.06 5.87
CA GLY A 156 16.33 -0.88 7.02
C GLY A 156 16.28 -2.39 6.79
N THR A 157 16.28 -2.84 5.53
CA THR A 157 16.14 -4.25 5.15
C THR A 157 17.10 -4.62 4.00
N ASN A 158 17.21 -5.91 3.73
CA ASN A 158 17.87 -6.47 2.54
C ASN A 158 17.00 -7.60 1.99
N ILE A 159 17.23 -7.96 0.73
CA ILE A 159 16.58 -9.07 0.04
C ILE A 159 17.61 -10.00 -0.61
N PHE A 160 17.19 -11.15 -1.09
CA PHE A 160 17.99 -11.96 -2.02
C PHE A 160 17.38 -11.84 -3.42
N PHE A 161 18.19 -11.40 -4.36
CA PHE A 161 17.84 -11.31 -5.76
C PHE A 161 18.83 -12.17 -6.58
N ASP A 162 18.32 -12.98 -7.50
CA ASP A 162 19.11 -13.97 -8.25
C ASP A 162 20.01 -14.84 -7.36
N GLY A 163 19.48 -15.25 -6.18
CA GLY A 163 20.18 -16.11 -5.24
C GLY A 163 21.29 -15.44 -4.44
N LYS A 164 21.54 -14.13 -4.60
CA LYS A 164 22.56 -13.35 -3.89
C LYS A 164 21.93 -12.31 -2.98
N LEU A 165 22.62 -12.01 -1.88
CA LEU A 165 22.24 -10.92 -0.99
C LEU A 165 22.34 -9.60 -1.77
N PHE A 166 21.22 -8.89 -1.86
CA PHE A 166 21.11 -7.58 -2.49
C PHE A 166 20.99 -6.52 -1.40
N THR A 167 21.95 -5.59 -1.37
CA THR A 167 22.08 -4.56 -0.34
C THR A 167 21.94 -3.14 -0.85
N GLN A 168 21.71 -2.94 -2.15
CA GLN A 168 21.36 -1.64 -2.69
C GLN A 168 19.95 -1.27 -2.23
N HIS A 169 19.70 0.04 -2.12
CA HIS A 169 18.43 0.51 -1.59
C HIS A 169 17.24 0.11 -2.45
N CYS A 170 17.32 0.31 -3.75
CA CYS A 170 16.23 0.00 -4.67
C CYS A 170 16.68 -0.86 -5.85
N LEU A 171 15.75 -1.65 -6.36
CA LEU A 171 15.88 -2.46 -7.57
C LEU A 171 14.64 -2.22 -8.43
N ASP A 172 14.86 -1.82 -9.68
CA ASP A 172 13.78 -1.55 -10.62
C ASP A 172 13.06 -2.83 -11.05
N SER A 173 11.77 -2.70 -11.21
CA SER A 173 10.92 -3.70 -11.82
C SER A 173 11.02 -3.65 -13.36
N LYS A 174 10.33 -4.58 -14.02
CA LYS A 174 10.18 -4.58 -15.49
C LYS A 174 8.85 -3.96 -15.94
N SER A 175 8.16 -3.21 -15.08
CA SER A 175 6.91 -2.57 -15.45
C SER A 175 7.14 -1.41 -16.42
N LYS A 176 6.08 -1.02 -17.12
CA LYS A 176 6.11 0.23 -17.91
C LYS A 176 5.95 1.44 -17.00
N THR A 177 6.21 2.63 -17.54
CA THR A 177 5.91 3.92 -16.95
C THR A 177 4.42 4.25 -17.11
N TYR A 178 3.77 4.69 -16.03
CA TYR A 178 2.38 5.16 -16.02
C TYR A 178 2.35 6.68 -15.88
N ALA A 179 1.99 7.37 -16.94
CA ALA A 179 1.96 8.84 -16.97
C ALA A 179 0.58 9.39 -16.56
N GLY A 180 0.58 10.65 -16.13
CA GLY A 180 -0.63 11.36 -15.73
C GLY A 180 -1.25 10.80 -14.44
N ASP A 181 -2.56 10.98 -14.29
CA ASP A 181 -3.33 10.58 -13.11
C ASP A 181 -4.26 9.39 -13.39
N GLN A 182 -3.80 8.44 -14.22
CA GLN A 182 -4.50 7.20 -14.50
C GLN A 182 -4.50 6.25 -13.30
N TRP A 183 -5.56 5.47 -13.15
CA TRP A 183 -5.63 4.41 -12.14
C TRP A 183 -4.72 3.24 -12.50
N VAL A 184 -3.88 2.83 -11.56
CA VAL A 184 -2.99 1.68 -11.66
C VAL A 184 -3.27 0.74 -10.50
N THR A 185 -3.22 -0.57 -10.74
CA THR A 185 -3.31 -1.59 -9.68
C THR A 185 -1.97 -2.31 -9.58
N ALA A 186 -1.31 -2.15 -8.44
CA ALA A 186 -0.17 -2.95 -8.05
C ALA A 186 -0.63 -4.11 -7.16
N GLU A 187 -0.10 -5.30 -7.42
CA GLU A 187 -0.37 -6.49 -6.64
C GLU A 187 0.93 -7.04 -6.05
N PHE A 188 0.86 -7.50 -4.81
CA PHE A 188 2.00 -8.04 -4.08
C PHE A 188 1.64 -9.42 -3.54
N LEU A 189 2.21 -10.48 -4.13
CA LEU A 189 2.14 -11.83 -3.58
C LEU A 189 3.29 -12.00 -2.58
N VAL A 190 2.96 -12.16 -1.31
CA VAL A 190 3.91 -12.33 -0.22
C VAL A 190 3.69 -13.70 0.42
N LEU A 191 4.71 -14.55 0.43
CA LEU A 191 4.66 -15.88 1.02
C LEU A 191 5.67 -15.99 2.18
N GLY A 192 5.41 -15.26 3.27
CA GLY A 192 6.31 -15.14 4.41
C GLY A 192 7.67 -14.60 4.01
N ASP A 193 8.74 -15.24 4.45
CA ASP A 193 10.12 -14.93 4.08
C ASP A 193 10.65 -15.75 2.89
N SER A 194 9.78 -16.54 2.22
CA SER A 194 10.23 -17.41 1.13
C SER A 194 10.33 -16.67 -0.21
N VAL A 195 9.26 -16.00 -0.64
CA VAL A 195 9.23 -15.26 -1.90
C VAL A 195 8.23 -14.10 -1.83
N ILE A 196 8.60 -13.00 -2.47
CA ILE A 196 7.72 -11.86 -2.74
C ILE A 196 7.75 -11.59 -4.24
N LYS A 197 6.55 -11.40 -4.82
CA LYS A 197 6.38 -11.05 -6.24
C LYS A 197 5.58 -9.77 -6.35
N HIS A 198 6.06 -8.85 -7.17
CA HIS A 198 5.32 -7.67 -7.58
C HIS A 198 4.67 -7.94 -8.93
N ILE A 199 3.39 -7.61 -9.05
CA ILE A 199 2.57 -7.93 -10.22
C ILE A 199 1.87 -6.66 -10.68
N ILE A 200 1.97 -6.34 -11.96
CA ILE A 200 1.28 -5.23 -12.62
C ILE A 200 0.56 -5.79 -13.85
N GLU A 201 -0.73 -5.46 -13.98
CA GLU A 201 -1.56 -5.90 -15.12
C GLU A 201 -1.53 -7.43 -15.33
N GLY A 202 -1.41 -8.20 -14.22
CA GLY A 202 -1.35 -9.66 -14.25
C GLY A 202 0.03 -10.26 -14.56
N GLU A 203 1.04 -9.43 -14.83
CA GLU A 203 2.40 -9.86 -15.11
C GLU A 203 3.31 -9.70 -13.89
N VAL A 204 4.13 -10.70 -13.59
CA VAL A 204 5.17 -10.61 -12.56
C VAL A 204 6.30 -9.73 -13.09
N VAL A 205 6.40 -8.52 -12.55
CA VAL A 205 7.38 -7.51 -12.97
C VAL A 205 8.64 -7.52 -12.11
N LEU A 206 8.59 -8.13 -10.92
CA LEU A 206 9.74 -8.32 -10.03
C LEU A 206 9.48 -9.48 -9.08
N GLU A 207 10.53 -10.27 -8.81
CA GLU A 207 10.51 -11.37 -7.83
C GLU A 207 11.81 -11.41 -7.06
N TYR A 208 11.73 -11.60 -5.75
CA TYR A 208 12.87 -11.76 -4.85
C TYR A 208 12.51 -12.63 -3.66
N THR A 209 13.52 -13.01 -2.87
CA THR A 209 13.37 -13.99 -1.78
C THR A 209 14.06 -13.52 -0.52
N LYS A 210 13.80 -14.20 0.60
CA LYS A 210 14.49 -14.07 1.89
C LYS A 210 14.62 -12.61 2.35
N PRO A 211 13.52 -11.84 2.43
CA PRO A 211 13.56 -10.51 3.02
C PRO A 211 14.03 -10.60 4.47
N GLN A 212 14.95 -9.73 4.84
CA GLN A 212 15.53 -9.71 6.18
C GLN A 212 15.83 -8.28 6.64
N ILE A 213 15.90 -8.05 7.94
CA ILE A 213 16.38 -6.78 8.50
C ILE A 213 17.86 -6.61 8.12
N GLY A 214 18.27 -5.40 7.77
CA GLY A 214 19.64 -5.08 7.34
C GLY A 214 19.69 -3.77 6.59
N GLY A 215 20.82 -3.49 5.95
CA GLY A 215 20.97 -2.28 5.11
C GLY A 215 20.83 -0.96 5.88
N GLY A 216 20.62 0.10 5.12
CA GLY A 216 20.46 1.48 5.57
C GLY A 216 19.14 2.12 5.15
N ASN A 217 19.20 3.42 4.81
CA ASN A 217 18.07 4.21 4.29
C ASN A 217 16.85 4.25 5.22
N VAL A 218 17.12 4.24 6.52
CA VAL A 218 16.19 4.52 7.59
C VAL A 218 16.96 5.27 8.67
N SER A 219 16.37 6.34 9.20
CA SER A 219 16.99 7.19 10.21
C SER A 219 16.14 7.27 11.47
N ASN A 220 16.79 7.57 12.60
CA ASN A 220 16.12 7.79 13.90
C ASN A 220 15.27 6.61 14.39
N TYR A 221 15.63 5.38 14.03
CA TYR A 221 14.97 4.16 14.50
C TYR A 221 15.47 3.72 15.88
N ASP A 222 14.70 2.89 16.58
CA ASP A 222 15.18 2.22 17.80
C ASP A 222 16.18 1.11 17.42
N PRO A 223 17.46 1.21 17.83
CA PRO A 223 18.46 0.19 17.52
C PRO A 223 18.10 -1.22 18.02
N LYS A 224 17.23 -1.34 19.02
CA LYS A 224 16.81 -2.62 19.57
C LYS A 224 15.98 -3.46 18.60
N ILE A 225 15.30 -2.81 17.66
CA ILE A 225 14.45 -3.52 16.69
C ILE A 225 15.17 -3.83 15.39
N LYS A 226 16.28 -3.15 15.09
CA LYS A 226 17.08 -3.37 13.88
C LYS A 226 18.17 -4.42 14.11
N VAL A 227 17.78 -5.68 14.12
CA VAL A 227 18.70 -6.82 14.27
C VAL A 227 19.00 -7.37 12.88
N ASP A 228 20.14 -6.99 12.33
CA ASP A 228 20.55 -7.35 10.97
C ASP A 228 20.63 -8.87 10.77
N GLY A 229 20.17 -9.36 9.63
CA GLY A 229 20.06 -10.77 9.28
C GLY A 229 18.80 -11.46 9.82
N LYS A 230 17.98 -10.81 10.64
CA LYS A 230 16.72 -11.38 11.13
C LYS A 230 15.72 -11.49 9.97
N PRO A 231 15.22 -12.71 9.65
CA PRO A 231 14.22 -12.88 8.57
C PRO A 231 12.92 -12.13 8.85
N LEU A 232 12.34 -11.52 7.82
CA LEU A 232 11.03 -10.87 7.86
C LEU A 232 9.96 -11.86 7.43
N LYS A 233 9.35 -12.55 8.39
CA LYS A 233 8.31 -13.59 8.14
C LYS A 233 6.91 -13.04 8.16
N SER A 234 6.70 -11.91 8.80
CA SER A 234 5.42 -11.23 8.94
C SER A 234 5.64 -9.78 9.34
N GLY A 235 4.63 -8.94 9.19
CA GLY A 235 4.66 -7.55 9.61
C GLY A 235 3.41 -6.81 9.20
N TYR A 236 3.37 -5.53 9.50
CA TYR A 236 2.28 -4.66 9.13
C TYR A 236 2.34 -4.30 7.64
N ILE A 237 1.22 -3.83 7.12
CA ILE A 237 1.10 -3.23 5.79
C ILE A 237 0.86 -1.75 6.00
N SER A 238 1.59 -0.88 5.30
CA SER A 238 1.30 0.54 5.28
C SER A 238 1.37 1.15 3.89
N LEU A 239 0.72 2.30 3.73
CA LEU A 239 0.79 3.13 2.54
C LEU A 239 1.53 4.43 2.91
N GLN A 240 2.33 4.93 1.98
CA GLN A 240 3.27 6.02 2.26
C GLN A 240 2.74 7.38 1.77
N SER A 241 3.13 8.45 2.47
CA SER A 241 3.07 9.84 2.02
C SER A 241 4.48 10.41 1.93
N GLU A 242 4.86 10.91 0.73
CA GLU A 242 6.23 11.26 0.40
C GLU A 242 6.35 12.55 -0.41
N SER A 243 5.53 13.53 -0.09
CA SER A 243 5.41 14.87 -0.67
C SER A 243 4.55 15.02 -1.94
N HIS A 244 4.25 13.97 -2.69
CA HIS A 244 3.34 14.09 -3.84
C HIS A 244 1.96 13.52 -3.51
N PRO A 245 0.85 14.23 -3.78
CA PRO A 245 -0.51 13.76 -3.51
C PRO A 245 -0.83 12.49 -4.29
N ILE A 246 -1.44 11.53 -3.59
CA ILE A 246 -1.87 10.25 -4.16
C ILE A 246 -3.24 9.87 -3.63
N GLU A 247 -4.03 9.22 -4.45
CA GLU A 247 -5.34 8.69 -4.10
C GLU A 247 -5.33 7.16 -4.18
N PHE A 248 -5.88 6.50 -3.17
CA PHE A 248 -6.09 5.05 -3.14
C PHE A 248 -7.59 4.76 -3.24
N LYS A 249 -7.98 4.06 -4.31
CA LYS A 249 -9.36 3.66 -4.57
C LYS A 249 -9.74 2.36 -3.87
N SER A 250 -8.78 1.44 -3.79
CA SER A 250 -8.99 0.11 -3.22
C SER A 250 -7.69 -0.40 -2.59
N VAL A 251 -7.80 -0.95 -1.39
CA VAL A 251 -6.76 -1.73 -0.73
C VAL A 251 -7.42 -3.00 -0.23
N LYS A 252 -7.14 -4.12 -0.88
CA LYS A 252 -7.74 -5.42 -0.54
C LYS A 252 -6.70 -6.52 -0.45
N LEU A 253 -6.95 -7.49 0.39
CA LEU A 253 -6.02 -8.57 0.70
C LEU A 253 -6.73 -9.91 0.71
N PHE A 254 -6.10 -10.92 0.13
CA PHE A 254 -6.47 -12.32 0.33
C PHE A 254 -5.45 -12.97 1.25
N ASP A 255 -5.91 -13.42 2.43
CA ASP A 255 -5.04 -14.06 3.43
C ASP A 255 -4.72 -15.49 3.03
N LEU A 256 -3.43 -15.79 2.89
CA LEU A 256 -2.91 -17.08 2.45
C LEU A 256 -2.30 -17.91 3.59
N GLU A 257 -2.25 -17.40 4.82
CA GLU A 257 -1.56 -18.05 5.94
C GLU A 257 -2.05 -19.49 6.17
N ALA A 258 -3.37 -19.72 6.12
CA ALA A 258 -3.96 -21.03 6.29
C ALA A 258 -3.56 -22.06 5.24
N TYR A 259 -3.08 -21.61 4.08
CA TYR A 259 -2.68 -22.45 2.94
C TYR A 259 -1.19 -22.78 2.92
N MET A 260 -0.36 -22.05 3.68
CA MET A 260 1.11 -22.16 3.63
C MET A 260 1.66 -23.54 3.99
N LYS A 261 0.90 -24.35 4.76
CA LYS A 261 1.32 -25.71 5.15
C LYS A 261 0.97 -26.79 4.12
N ASP A 262 0.21 -26.47 3.08
CA ASP A 262 -0.26 -27.43 2.06
C ASP A 262 -0.03 -26.83 0.67
N LYS A 263 1.08 -27.20 0.05
CA LYS A 263 1.48 -26.67 -1.26
C LYS A 263 0.39 -26.87 -2.32
N THR A 264 -0.28 -28.02 -2.34
CA THR A 264 -1.32 -28.30 -3.34
C THR A 264 -2.52 -27.38 -3.18
N LYS A 265 -2.94 -27.11 -1.94
CA LYS A 265 -4.01 -26.15 -1.67
C LYS A 265 -3.59 -24.72 -1.98
N LEU A 266 -2.36 -24.35 -1.64
CA LEU A 266 -1.80 -23.03 -1.96
C LEU A 266 -1.79 -22.79 -3.47
N ASP A 267 -1.22 -23.72 -4.26
CA ASP A 267 -1.16 -23.62 -5.71
C ASP A 267 -2.58 -23.48 -6.32
N LYS A 268 -3.53 -24.28 -5.85
CA LYS A 268 -4.93 -24.21 -6.31
C LYS A 268 -5.61 -22.86 -6.00
N VAL A 269 -5.38 -22.31 -4.82
CA VAL A 269 -5.97 -20.99 -4.47
C VAL A 269 -5.29 -19.87 -5.27
N LEU A 270 -3.96 -19.91 -5.43
CA LEU A 270 -3.22 -18.93 -6.23
C LEU A 270 -3.68 -18.88 -7.69
N LEU A 271 -3.87 -20.04 -8.33
CA LEU A 271 -4.42 -20.12 -9.69
C LEU A 271 -5.79 -19.46 -9.85
N LYS A 272 -6.57 -19.41 -8.77
CA LYS A 272 -7.88 -18.76 -8.77
C LYS A 272 -7.75 -17.25 -8.56
N ILE A 273 -7.09 -16.82 -7.48
CA ILE A 273 -7.11 -15.41 -7.06
C ILE A 273 -6.24 -14.49 -7.94
N LEU A 274 -5.23 -15.03 -8.63
CA LEU A 274 -4.42 -14.27 -9.59
C LEU A 274 -5.15 -13.98 -10.92
N LYS A 275 -6.30 -14.60 -11.15
CA LYS A 275 -7.17 -14.35 -12.32
C LYS A 275 -8.32 -13.40 -12.02
N GLU A 276 -8.55 -13.10 -10.76
CA GLU A 276 -9.58 -12.17 -10.26
C GLU A 276 -9.06 -10.73 -10.20
#